data_76f88a5be41bfd47a6a07607862273ee
#
_entry.id   76f88a5be41bfd47a6a07607862273ee
#
_cell.length_a   1.000
_cell.length_b   1.000
_cell.length_c   1.000
_cell.angle_alpha   90.00
_cell.angle_beta   90.00
_cell.angle_gamma   90.00
#
_symmetry.space_group_name_H-M   'P 1'
#
loop_
_entity.id
_entity.type
_entity.pdbx_description
1 polymer ?
#
loop_
_entity_poly.entity_id
_entity_poly.type
_entity_poly.pdbx_seq_one_letter_code
_entity_poly.pdbx_strand_id
1 'polypeptide(L)'
;MIITYWKEQPVKENPHKVDVRALYNRENAQAMHITLQPGEQLKPHITPVDVFFFVIEGKPTVLVGDDMVEVDENALVESPKGIVHCLYNKSEKVARILVVKAPRPVTNARLL
;
A
#
# COMPACT_ATOMS: atom_id res chain seq x y z
N MET A 1 5.62 -16.68 19.59
CA MET A 1 5.90 -16.28 18.19
C MET A 1 4.61 -16.33 17.40
N ILE A 2 4.34 -15.31 16.58
CA ILE A 2 3.18 -15.28 15.69
C ILE A 2 3.71 -15.20 14.27
N ILE A 3 3.26 -16.14 13.42
CA ILE A 3 3.68 -16.18 12.01
C ILE A 3 2.44 -15.99 11.14
N THR A 4 2.50 -15.03 10.23
CA THR A 4 1.39 -14.71 9.35
C THR A 4 1.83 -14.84 7.90
N TYR A 5 1.13 -15.69 7.14
CA TYR A 5 1.32 -15.81 5.69
C TYR A 5 0.25 -15.00 4.97
N TRP A 6 0.66 -14.15 4.04
CA TRP A 6 -0.27 -13.24 3.39
C TRP A 6 -1.39 -13.96 2.62
N LYS A 7 -1.08 -15.10 2.01
CA LYS A 7 -2.07 -15.86 1.24
C LYS A 7 -3.17 -16.47 2.11
N GLU A 8 -2.91 -16.66 3.39
CA GLU A 8 -3.86 -17.23 4.34
C GLU A 8 -4.77 -16.18 4.95
N GLN A 9 -4.49 -14.90 4.74
CA GLN A 9 -5.30 -13.84 5.28
C GLN A 9 -6.49 -13.52 4.38
N PRO A 10 -7.66 -13.20 4.95
CA PRO A 10 -8.80 -12.82 4.14
C PRO A 10 -8.58 -11.49 3.43
N VAL A 11 -9.16 -11.37 2.25
CA VAL A 11 -9.18 -10.09 1.54
C VAL A 11 -10.10 -9.13 2.29
N LYS A 12 -9.59 -7.94 2.62
CA LYS A 12 -10.39 -6.90 3.26
C LYS A 12 -11.18 -6.12 2.21
N GLU A 13 -12.43 -5.82 2.52
CA GLU A 13 -13.15 -4.81 1.75
C GLU A 13 -12.43 -3.47 1.89
N ASN A 14 -12.34 -2.75 0.78
CA ASN A 14 -11.65 -1.47 0.75
C ASN A 14 -12.23 -0.60 -0.38
N PRO A 15 -12.11 0.73 -0.28
CA PRO A 15 -12.67 1.63 -1.29
C PRO A 15 -11.98 1.53 -2.65
N HIS A 16 -10.78 0.95 -2.70
CA HIS A 16 -10.02 0.80 -3.94
C HIS A 16 -10.44 -0.44 -4.74
N LYS A 17 -11.12 -1.39 -4.09
CA LYS A 17 -11.61 -2.64 -4.70
C LYS A 17 -10.49 -3.48 -5.29
N VAL A 18 -9.38 -3.56 -4.58
CA VAL A 18 -8.23 -4.40 -4.92
C VAL A 18 -7.95 -5.38 -3.79
N ASP A 19 -7.02 -6.31 -4.01
CA ASP A 19 -6.65 -7.30 -3.01
C ASP A 19 -5.80 -6.65 -1.92
N VAL A 20 -6.38 -6.45 -0.75
CA VAL A 20 -5.72 -5.91 0.45
C VAL A 20 -5.88 -6.90 1.58
N ARG A 21 -4.79 -7.30 2.20
CA ARG A 21 -4.80 -8.26 3.32
C ARG A 21 -3.99 -7.72 4.48
N ALA A 22 -4.54 -7.83 5.70
CA ALA A 22 -3.86 -7.37 6.89
C ALA A 22 -2.82 -8.41 7.33
N LEU A 23 -1.58 -7.97 7.55
CA LEU A 23 -0.52 -8.82 8.07
C LEU A 23 -0.20 -8.51 9.52
N TYR A 24 -0.29 -7.25 9.92
CA TYR A 24 0.04 -6.80 11.26
C TYR A 24 -0.85 -5.61 11.59
N ASN A 25 -1.44 -5.62 12.77
CA ASN A 25 -2.35 -4.53 13.16
C ASN A 25 -2.23 -4.31 14.66
N ARG A 26 -1.38 -3.36 15.03
CA ARG A 26 -1.12 -2.96 16.41
C ARG A 26 -1.10 -1.44 16.48
N GLU A 27 -1.16 -0.91 17.69
CA GLU A 27 -1.17 0.53 17.93
C GLU A 27 0.05 1.23 17.32
N ASN A 28 1.22 0.59 17.39
CA ASN A 28 2.48 1.17 16.91
C ASN A 28 2.64 1.14 15.40
N ALA A 29 1.97 0.20 14.71
CA ALA A 29 2.08 0.07 13.26
C ALA A 29 0.98 -0.81 12.70
N GLN A 30 0.70 -0.61 11.42
CA GLN A 30 -0.20 -1.44 10.66
C GLN A 30 0.47 -1.81 9.35
N ALA A 31 0.51 -3.10 9.03
CA ALA A 31 1.10 -3.61 7.80
C ALA A 31 0.03 -4.32 6.96
N MET A 32 -0.12 -3.88 5.72
CA MET A 32 -1.05 -4.42 4.75
C MET A 32 -0.28 -4.94 3.55
N HIS A 33 -0.75 -6.05 3.00
CA HIS A 33 -0.22 -6.60 1.76
C HIS A 33 -1.21 -6.29 0.64
N ILE A 34 -0.76 -5.60 -0.39
CA ILE A 34 -1.59 -5.22 -1.53
C ILE A 34 -1.09 -5.94 -2.77
N THR A 35 -2.01 -6.58 -3.50
CA THR A 35 -1.74 -7.14 -4.82
C THR A 35 -2.50 -6.33 -5.85
N LEU A 36 -1.81 -5.86 -6.87
CA LEU A 36 -2.39 -5.16 -8.00
C LEU A 36 -2.18 -5.98 -9.26
N GLN A 37 -3.26 -6.40 -9.89
CA GLN A 37 -3.20 -6.99 -11.22
C GLN A 37 -2.85 -5.91 -12.25
N PRO A 38 -2.40 -6.28 -13.46
CA PRO A 38 -2.18 -5.30 -14.51
C PRO A 38 -3.41 -4.41 -14.73
N GLY A 39 -3.21 -3.10 -14.73
CA GLY A 39 -4.26 -2.11 -14.89
C GLY A 39 -5.00 -1.71 -13.62
N GLU A 40 -4.80 -2.44 -12.51
CA GLU A 40 -5.40 -2.06 -11.24
C GLU A 40 -4.63 -0.93 -10.57
N GLN A 41 -5.35 -0.17 -9.76
CA GLN A 41 -4.76 0.94 -9.01
C GLN A 41 -5.59 1.24 -7.76
N LEU A 42 -4.99 1.95 -6.84
CA LEU A 42 -5.73 2.55 -5.74
C LEU A 42 -6.41 3.83 -6.23
N LYS A 43 -7.19 4.43 -5.34
CA LYS A 43 -7.69 5.80 -5.54
C LYS A 43 -6.75 6.75 -4.81
N PRO A 44 -6.36 7.87 -5.42
CA PRO A 44 -5.53 8.86 -4.73
C PRO A 44 -6.16 9.27 -3.40
N HIS A 45 -5.35 9.31 -2.36
CA HIS A 45 -5.86 9.58 -1.01
C HIS A 45 -4.76 10.17 -0.12
N ILE A 46 -5.17 10.69 1.03
CA ILE A 46 -4.29 11.27 2.04
C ILE A 46 -4.44 10.42 3.30
N THR A 47 -3.33 9.90 3.80
CA THR A 47 -3.29 9.13 5.05
C THR A 47 -2.80 10.04 6.18
N PRO A 48 -3.45 10.03 7.37
CA PRO A 48 -3.12 10.96 8.44
C PRO A 48 -1.90 10.56 9.28
N VAL A 49 -1.11 9.60 8.82
CA VAL A 49 0.13 9.15 9.46
C VAL A 49 1.19 8.89 8.39
N ASP A 50 2.44 8.73 8.82
CA ASP A 50 3.51 8.36 7.92
C ASP A 50 3.28 6.95 7.37
N VAL A 51 3.63 6.76 6.10
CA VAL A 51 3.47 5.50 5.38
C VAL A 51 4.75 5.21 4.63
N PHE A 52 5.10 3.95 4.52
CA PHE A 52 6.04 3.55 3.48
C PHE A 52 5.48 2.40 2.66
N PHE A 53 5.92 2.32 1.42
CA PHE A 53 5.61 1.24 0.49
C PHE A 53 6.89 0.47 0.24
N PHE A 54 6.85 -0.85 0.38
CA PHE A 54 7.97 -1.71 0.01
C PHE A 54 7.53 -2.66 -1.09
N VAL A 55 8.21 -2.61 -2.23
CA VAL A 55 7.85 -3.43 -3.39
C VAL A 55 8.39 -4.83 -3.21
N ILE A 56 7.48 -5.80 -3.11
CA ILE A 56 7.84 -7.21 -2.97
C ILE A 56 8.02 -7.85 -4.34
N GLU A 57 7.15 -7.50 -5.29
CA GLU A 57 7.13 -8.11 -6.62
C GLU A 57 6.60 -7.10 -7.63
N GLY A 58 7.15 -7.15 -8.86
CA GLY A 58 6.64 -6.35 -9.96
C GLY A 58 7.20 -4.93 -10.02
N LYS A 59 6.57 -4.10 -10.83
CA LYS A 59 7.00 -2.71 -11.10
C LYS A 59 5.83 -1.76 -10.99
N PRO A 60 5.35 -1.47 -9.77
CA PRO A 60 4.28 -0.49 -9.60
C PRO A 60 4.76 0.93 -9.86
N THR A 61 3.81 1.80 -10.20
CA THR A 61 4.04 3.24 -10.26
C THR A 61 3.50 3.84 -8.96
N VAL A 62 4.32 4.65 -8.30
CA VAL A 62 3.99 5.25 -7.01
C VAL A 62 3.84 6.75 -7.17
N LEU A 63 2.73 7.29 -6.66
CA LEU A 63 2.51 8.73 -6.55
C LEU A 63 2.72 9.15 -5.12
N VAL A 64 3.58 10.15 -4.89
CA VAL A 64 3.72 10.83 -3.60
C VAL A 64 3.82 12.32 -3.88
N GLY A 65 2.82 13.09 -3.46
CA GLY A 65 2.74 14.51 -3.78
C GLY A 65 2.63 14.73 -5.28
N ASP A 66 3.59 15.44 -5.85
CA ASP A 66 3.64 15.71 -7.29
C ASP A 66 4.54 14.73 -8.05
N ASP A 67 5.21 13.83 -7.34
CA ASP A 67 6.14 12.88 -7.95
C ASP A 67 5.43 11.58 -8.28
N MET A 68 5.57 11.13 -9.51
CA MET A 68 5.04 9.85 -9.97
C MET A 68 6.18 9.06 -10.62
N VAL A 69 6.55 7.92 -10.01
CA VAL A 69 7.72 7.16 -10.41
C VAL A 69 7.40 5.67 -10.47
N GLU A 70 7.79 5.00 -11.55
CA GLU A 70 7.81 3.53 -11.59
C GLU A 70 9.01 3.05 -10.79
N VAL A 71 8.78 2.11 -9.88
CA VAL A 71 9.82 1.57 -9.01
C VAL A 71 9.97 0.06 -9.20
N ASP A 72 11.16 -0.44 -8.91
CA ASP A 72 11.49 -1.87 -9.02
C ASP A 72 11.29 -2.61 -7.71
N GLU A 73 11.37 -3.93 -7.80
CA GLU A 73 11.36 -4.80 -6.63
C GLU A 73 12.43 -4.40 -5.63
N ASN A 74 12.10 -4.55 -4.35
CA ASN A 74 12.95 -4.24 -3.21
C ASN A 74 13.17 -2.75 -2.96
N ALA A 75 12.44 -1.88 -3.65
CA ALA A 75 12.46 -0.46 -3.36
C ALA A 75 11.54 -0.16 -2.17
N LEU A 76 11.99 0.73 -1.30
CA LEU A 76 11.16 1.32 -0.25
C LEU A 76 10.90 2.78 -0.60
N VAL A 77 9.63 3.17 -0.61
CA VAL A 77 9.21 4.54 -0.91
C VAL A 77 8.54 5.12 0.33
N GLU A 78 9.05 6.22 0.84
CA GLU A 78 8.45 6.91 1.97
C GLU A 78 7.38 7.89 1.49
N SER A 79 6.26 7.90 2.19
CA SER A 79 5.18 8.87 1.94
C SER A 79 4.82 9.54 3.26
N PRO A 80 5.26 10.78 3.48
CA PRO A 80 4.97 11.50 4.72
C PRO A 80 3.47 11.69 4.95
N LYS A 81 3.08 11.78 6.21
CA LYS A 81 1.67 12.01 6.57
C LYS A 81 1.15 13.29 5.89
N GLY A 82 -0.12 13.25 5.52
CA GLY A 82 -0.79 14.42 4.98
C GLY A 82 -0.48 14.74 3.53
N ILE A 83 0.34 13.93 2.87
CA ILE A 83 0.68 14.09 1.46
C ILE A 83 -0.14 13.09 0.65
N VAL A 84 -0.72 13.53 -0.47
CA VAL A 84 -1.45 12.64 -1.36
C VAL A 84 -0.55 11.54 -1.89
N HIS A 85 -1.05 10.31 -1.88
CA HIS A 85 -0.33 9.20 -2.47
C HIS A 85 -1.27 8.20 -3.15
N CYS A 86 -0.71 7.37 -3.99
CA CYS A 86 -1.45 6.33 -4.70
C CYS A 86 -0.48 5.30 -5.27
N LEU A 87 -0.99 4.11 -5.52
CA LEU A 87 -0.27 3.03 -6.18
C LEU A 87 -1.02 2.64 -7.45
N TYR A 88 -0.28 2.47 -8.53
CA TYR A 88 -0.80 2.06 -9.83
C TYR A 88 -0.01 0.87 -10.33
N ASN A 89 -0.66 -0.07 -11.00
CA ASN A 89 0.06 -1.07 -11.77
C ASN A 89 -0.20 -0.85 -13.26
N LYS A 90 0.69 -0.12 -13.88
CA LYS A 90 0.65 0.17 -15.33
C LYS A 90 1.44 -0.85 -16.15
N SER A 91 2.02 -1.85 -15.48
CA SER A 91 2.80 -2.90 -16.13
C SER A 91 1.90 -4.07 -16.57
N GLU A 92 2.50 -5.05 -17.23
CA GLU A 92 1.78 -6.24 -17.69
C GLU A 92 1.90 -7.42 -16.73
N LYS A 93 2.56 -7.24 -15.59
CA LYS A 93 2.76 -8.28 -14.57
C LYS A 93 2.11 -7.86 -13.26
N VAL A 94 1.82 -8.84 -12.41
CA VAL A 94 1.30 -8.57 -11.08
C VAL A 94 2.32 -7.77 -10.25
N ALA A 95 1.84 -6.86 -9.43
CA ALA A 95 2.65 -6.14 -8.47
C ALA A 95 2.16 -6.44 -7.06
N ARG A 96 3.10 -6.63 -6.12
CA ARG A 96 2.80 -6.87 -4.72
C ARG A 96 3.58 -5.88 -3.88
N ILE A 97 2.88 -5.20 -2.98
CA ILE A 97 3.44 -4.10 -2.19
C ILE A 97 3.07 -4.30 -0.73
N LEU A 98 4.08 -4.15 0.15
CA LEU A 98 3.85 -4.04 1.59
C LEU A 98 3.64 -2.57 1.91
N VAL A 99 2.52 -2.26 2.57
CA VAL A 99 2.18 -0.90 2.99
C VAL A 99 2.19 -0.87 4.51
N VAL A 100 3.06 -0.04 5.08
CA VAL A 100 3.19 0.09 6.53
C VAL A 100 2.83 1.51 6.94
N LYS A 101 1.88 1.62 7.88
CA LYS A 101 1.47 2.87 8.51
C LYS A 101 1.99 2.87 9.94
N ALA A 102 2.69 3.92 10.32
CA ALA A 102 3.31 4.02 11.63
C ALA A 102 3.21 5.47 12.15
N PRO A 103 2.44 5.67 13.22
CA PRO A 103 1.62 4.69 13.97
C PRO A 103 0.37 4.25 13.19
N ARG A 104 -0.36 3.27 13.73
CA ARG A 104 -1.66 2.90 13.16
C ARG A 104 -2.59 4.12 13.17
N PRO A 105 -3.22 4.48 12.04
CA PRO A 105 -4.09 5.64 12.01
C PRO A 105 -5.35 5.42 12.89
N VAL A 106 -5.80 6.49 13.55
CA VAL A 106 -7.04 6.48 14.34
C VAL A 106 -8.26 6.90 13.53
N THR A 107 -8.04 7.46 12.34
CA THR A 107 -9.09 7.84 11.39
C THR A 107 -8.78 7.25 10.02
N ASN A 108 -9.80 7.11 9.19
CA ASN A 108 -9.63 6.62 7.84
C ASN A 108 -8.86 7.61 6.96
N ALA A 109 -8.21 7.08 5.92
CA ALA A 109 -7.64 7.91 4.88
C ALA A 109 -8.74 8.69 4.16
N ARG A 110 -8.39 9.89 3.67
CA ARG A 110 -9.32 10.74 2.93
C ARG A 110 -9.09 10.56 1.44
N LEU A 111 -10.13 10.08 0.75
CA LEU A 111 -10.11 9.99 -0.71
C LEU A 111 -10.25 11.38 -1.32
N LEU A 112 -9.60 11.57 -2.43
CA LEU A 112 -9.68 12.81 -3.19
C LEU A 112 -10.76 12.75 -4.26
#